data_741f30fa045472c939332dc498051072
#
_entry.id   741f30fa045472c939332dc498051072
#
_cell.length_a   1.000
_cell.length_b   1.000
_cell.length_c   1.000
_cell.angle_alpha   90.00
_cell.angle_beta   90.00
_cell.angle_gamma   90.00
#
_symmetry.space_group_name_H-M   'P 1'
#
loop_
_entity.id
_entity.type
_entity.pdbx_description
1 polymer ?
#
loop_
_entity_poly.entity_id
_entity_poly.type
_entity_poly.pdbx_seq_one_letter_code
_entity_poly.pdbx_strand_id
1 'polypeptide(L)'
;MRYRQLGESGLTVSVIGLGGNNFGGRIGLEQTRGVVDAAIDCGVTLIDTADIYGNRGGSEKLLGQVLAGRREHVVLATKFGMDMGEGTVARGSRKYIRRAVEGSLHRLQTDYIDLYQYHEPDGLTPLEETLATLNDLVTEGKVRYIGSSNFAGWQISDADWITTVQHRARFVSAQNHYNLLERDAEREVIPSCVNRGIGVLPYFPLANGLLTGKYRRGQAAPQGTRLAGRESALTDDVFDKLEALERFAEKHGRSLLDVAIAGLAAMPAVASVIAGATKPEQVRANAAAGEWELSPDELTELRSTLT
;
A
#
# COMPACT_ATOMS: atom_id res chain seq x y z
N MET A 1 -10.28 14.58 -5.76
CA MET A 1 -9.88 13.29 -5.10
C MET A 1 -11.10 12.66 -4.45
N ARG A 2 -11.30 11.36 -4.67
CA ARG A 2 -12.36 10.57 -4.04
C ARG A 2 -11.86 9.96 -2.74
N TYR A 3 -12.77 9.74 -1.78
CA TYR A 3 -12.45 9.18 -0.47
C TYR A 3 -13.32 7.97 -0.17
N ARG A 4 -12.80 7.02 0.62
CA ARG A 4 -13.49 5.80 1.05
C ARG A 4 -13.18 5.50 2.51
N GLN A 5 -14.08 4.81 3.17
CA GLN A 5 -13.77 4.18 4.45
C GLN A 5 -12.80 3.02 4.24
N LEU A 6 -11.83 2.88 5.14
CA LEU A 6 -10.90 1.76 5.15
C LEU A 6 -11.57 0.56 5.82
N GLY A 7 -12.14 -0.33 5.00
CA GLY A 7 -12.98 -1.41 5.48
C GLY A 7 -14.21 -0.89 6.25
N GLU A 8 -14.71 -1.67 7.17
CA GLU A 8 -15.78 -1.30 8.09
C GLU A 8 -15.21 -0.57 9.31
N SER A 9 -14.54 0.57 9.08
CA SER A 9 -13.97 1.41 10.14
C SER A 9 -14.35 2.88 9.96
N GLY A 10 -14.13 3.69 10.99
CA GLY A 10 -14.28 5.15 10.91
C GLY A 10 -13.14 5.86 10.19
N LEU A 11 -12.10 5.13 9.73
CA LEU A 11 -10.96 5.74 9.06
C LEU A 11 -11.27 5.98 7.59
N THR A 12 -11.30 7.24 7.20
CA THR A 12 -11.50 7.64 5.79
C THR A 12 -10.15 7.92 5.13
N VAL A 13 -9.91 7.35 3.95
CA VAL A 13 -8.69 7.52 3.16
C VAL A 13 -9.01 7.95 1.73
N SER A 14 -8.08 8.65 1.09
CA SER A 14 -8.16 8.91 -0.35
C SER A 14 -8.03 7.62 -1.15
N VAL A 15 -8.72 7.52 -2.29
CA VAL A 15 -8.67 6.33 -3.18
C VAL A 15 -7.25 6.05 -3.69
N ILE A 16 -6.39 7.08 -3.71
CA ILE A 16 -4.96 6.96 -3.99
C ILE A 16 -4.19 7.22 -2.72
N GLY A 17 -3.27 6.31 -2.38
CA GLY A 17 -2.30 6.47 -1.31
C GLY A 17 -0.90 6.71 -1.85
N LEU A 18 -0.08 7.47 -1.13
CA LEU A 18 1.33 7.69 -1.43
C LEU A 18 2.21 6.66 -0.73
N GLY A 19 2.93 5.84 -1.50
CA GLY A 19 3.90 4.89 -0.97
C GLY A 19 5.28 5.51 -0.75
N GLY A 20 5.80 5.43 0.47
CA GLY A 20 7.06 6.03 0.93
C GLY A 20 8.31 5.16 0.74
N ASN A 21 8.25 4.03 0.04
CA ASN A 21 9.39 3.12 -0.10
C ASN A 21 10.58 3.69 -0.89
N ASN A 22 10.40 4.82 -1.58
CA ASN A 22 11.48 5.54 -2.26
C ASN A 22 12.20 6.53 -1.34
N PHE A 23 11.57 6.95 -0.24
CA PHE A 23 12.08 8.00 0.64
C PHE A 23 13.27 7.49 1.47
N GLY A 24 14.31 8.30 1.58
CA GLY A 24 15.53 7.95 2.32
C GLY A 24 16.41 6.86 1.68
N GLY A 25 15.98 6.31 0.54
CA GLY A 25 16.75 5.35 -0.24
C GLY A 25 17.04 5.85 -1.65
N ARG A 26 16.00 6.14 -2.43
CA ARG A 26 16.15 6.64 -3.82
C ARG A 26 16.10 8.16 -3.91
N ILE A 27 15.39 8.82 -3.02
CA ILE A 27 15.24 10.29 -3.00
C ILE A 27 15.49 10.82 -1.58
N GLY A 28 16.09 12.01 -1.52
CA GLY A 28 16.41 12.72 -0.29
C GLY A 28 15.29 13.65 0.19
N LEU A 29 15.61 14.50 1.18
CA LEU A 29 14.65 15.33 1.90
C LEU A 29 13.85 16.25 0.98
N GLU A 30 14.53 17.05 0.15
CA GLU A 30 13.86 18.06 -0.69
C GLU A 30 12.95 17.44 -1.74
N GLN A 31 13.38 16.32 -2.35
CA GLN A 31 12.54 15.58 -3.28
C GLN A 31 11.34 14.94 -2.57
N THR A 32 11.55 14.38 -1.36
CA THR A 32 10.46 13.85 -0.53
C THR A 32 9.45 14.94 -0.19
N ARG A 33 9.94 16.14 0.19
CA ARG A 33 9.08 17.32 0.46
C ARG A 33 8.21 17.63 -0.74
N GLY A 34 8.80 17.81 -1.92
CA GLY A 34 8.03 18.13 -3.13
C GLY A 34 7.00 17.05 -3.51
N VAL A 35 7.32 15.76 -3.26
CA VAL A 35 6.39 14.65 -3.50
C VAL A 35 5.23 14.68 -2.49
N VAL A 36 5.50 14.90 -1.21
CA VAL A 36 4.48 14.98 -0.16
C VAL A 36 3.62 16.23 -0.32
N ASP A 37 4.21 17.39 -0.67
CA ASP A 37 3.47 18.63 -0.97
C ASP A 37 2.47 18.38 -2.10
N ALA A 38 2.93 17.80 -3.21
CA ALA A 38 2.04 17.46 -4.32
C ALA A 38 0.93 16.47 -3.93
N ALA A 39 1.20 15.53 -3.00
CA ALA A 39 0.19 14.62 -2.51
C ALA A 39 -0.91 15.36 -1.73
N ILE A 40 -0.52 16.21 -0.79
CA ILE A 40 -1.45 17.01 0.00
C ILE A 40 -2.25 17.95 -0.92
N ASP A 41 -1.60 18.66 -1.86
CA ASP A 41 -2.24 19.55 -2.83
C ASP A 41 -3.28 18.83 -3.71
N CYS A 42 -3.04 17.56 -4.03
CA CYS A 42 -3.99 16.72 -4.77
C CYS A 42 -5.09 16.09 -3.90
N GLY A 43 -5.08 16.32 -2.59
CA GLY A 43 -6.02 15.73 -1.64
C GLY A 43 -5.73 14.24 -1.31
N VAL A 44 -4.52 13.78 -1.56
CA VAL A 44 -4.08 12.44 -1.10
C VAL A 44 -3.86 12.50 0.40
N THR A 45 -4.66 11.73 1.14
CA THR A 45 -4.58 11.70 2.61
C THR A 45 -3.75 10.53 3.13
N LEU A 46 -3.79 9.36 2.49
CA LEU A 46 -3.04 8.19 2.95
C LEU A 46 -1.58 8.28 2.52
N ILE A 47 -0.66 8.29 3.50
CA ILE A 47 0.79 8.14 3.28
C ILE A 47 1.24 6.87 3.98
N ASP A 48 1.77 5.91 3.21
CA ASP A 48 2.19 4.60 3.68
C ASP A 48 3.71 4.48 3.68
N THR A 49 4.29 4.16 4.83
CA THR A 49 5.71 3.88 5.01
C THR A 49 5.95 2.57 5.77
N ALA A 50 7.16 2.32 6.22
CA ALA A 50 7.53 1.22 7.11
C ALA A 50 8.86 1.53 7.80
N ASP A 51 9.10 0.88 8.93
CA ASP A 51 10.35 0.97 9.70
C ASP A 51 11.58 0.55 8.87
N ILE A 52 11.42 -0.43 7.99
CA ILE A 52 12.50 -0.94 7.11
C ILE A 52 12.83 -0.02 5.94
N TYR A 53 11.92 0.88 5.49
CA TYR A 53 12.12 1.67 4.29
C TYR A 53 13.20 2.74 4.45
N GLY A 54 13.93 3.03 3.36
CA GLY A 54 14.99 4.02 3.36
C GLY A 54 16.16 3.62 4.26
N ASN A 55 16.66 2.40 4.11
CA ASN A 55 17.77 1.86 4.88
C ASN A 55 17.47 1.82 6.40
N ARG A 56 16.36 1.20 6.78
CA ARG A 56 15.95 0.99 8.17
C ARG A 56 15.66 2.30 8.90
N GLY A 57 14.56 2.94 8.50
CA GLY A 57 13.99 4.11 9.15
C GLY A 57 14.21 5.44 8.44
N GLY A 58 14.93 5.48 7.31
CA GLY A 58 15.15 6.71 6.57
C GLY A 58 13.86 7.32 6.03
N SER A 59 12.91 6.50 5.57
CA SER A 59 11.62 6.98 5.10
C SER A 59 10.80 7.64 6.22
N GLU A 60 10.71 7.01 7.37
CA GLU A 60 10.03 7.57 8.54
C GLU A 60 10.69 8.87 9.03
N LYS A 61 12.03 8.92 9.06
CA LYS A 61 12.77 10.15 9.44
C LYS A 61 12.47 11.32 8.50
N LEU A 62 12.44 11.08 7.18
CA LEU A 62 12.13 12.13 6.22
C LEU A 62 10.67 12.57 6.33
N LEU A 63 9.74 11.64 6.53
CA LEU A 63 8.33 11.97 6.73
C LEU A 63 8.11 12.77 8.02
N GLY A 64 8.78 12.44 9.12
CA GLY A 64 8.73 13.23 10.36
C GLY A 64 9.13 14.68 10.13
N GLN A 65 10.21 14.92 9.38
CA GLN A 65 10.66 16.29 9.05
C GLN A 65 9.70 17.02 8.09
N VAL A 66 9.19 16.31 7.10
CA VAL A 66 8.33 16.91 6.06
C VAL A 66 6.92 17.19 6.60
N LEU A 67 6.41 16.37 7.51
CA LEU A 67 5.07 16.52 8.09
C LEU A 67 5.02 17.41 9.34
N ALA A 68 6.14 17.97 9.78
CA ALA A 68 6.18 18.90 10.91
C ALA A 68 5.22 20.08 10.70
N GLY A 69 4.31 20.31 11.67
CA GLY A 69 3.27 21.35 11.61
C GLY A 69 2.10 21.09 10.68
N ARG A 70 2.00 19.89 10.10
CA ARG A 70 0.89 19.48 9.20
C ARG A 70 0.54 18.00 9.27
N ARG A 71 0.91 17.36 10.39
CA ARG A 71 0.68 15.93 10.66
C ARG A 71 -0.80 15.55 10.56
N GLU A 72 -1.69 16.43 10.96
CA GLU A 72 -3.14 16.26 10.96
C GLU A 72 -3.78 16.23 9.57
N HIS A 73 -3.08 16.66 8.53
CA HIS A 73 -3.60 16.64 7.16
C HIS A 73 -3.52 15.26 6.50
N VAL A 74 -2.86 14.30 7.15
CA VAL A 74 -2.61 12.98 6.57
C VAL A 74 -3.02 11.85 7.50
N VAL A 75 -3.45 10.75 6.91
CA VAL A 75 -3.53 9.43 7.52
C VAL A 75 -2.16 8.76 7.34
N LEU A 76 -1.39 8.70 8.40
CA LEU A 76 -0.05 8.14 8.37
C LEU A 76 -0.06 6.67 8.74
N ALA A 77 0.26 5.83 7.76
CA ALA A 77 0.44 4.40 7.93
C ALA A 77 1.92 4.05 8.00
N THR A 78 2.31 3.23 8.96
CA THR A 78 3.64 2.60 8.98
C THR A 78 3.53 1.13 9.39
N LYS A 79 4.66 0.41 9.30
CA LYS A 79 4.71 -1.04 9.49
C LYS A 79 5.89 -1.43 10.35
N PHE A 80 5.76 -2.61 11.00
CA PHE A 80 6.82 -3.30 11.73
C PHE A 80 6.85 -4.77 11.33
N GLY A 81 7.93 -5.47 11.68
CA GLY A 81 7.97 -6.93 11.58
C GLY A 81 8.86 -7.48 10.48
N MET A 82 9.46 -6.64 9.64
CA MET A 82 10.57 -7.06 8.77
C MET A 82 11.91 -7.02 9.50
N ASP A 83 12.92 -7.68 8.94
CA ASP A 83 14.25 -7.76 9.54
C ASP A 83 14.97 -6.40 9.50
N MET A 84 15.10 -5.80 10.66
CA MET A 84 15.84 -4.56 10.87
C MET A 84 17.35 -4.78 11.08
N GLY A 85 17.86 -5.99 10.77
CA GLY A 85 19.26 -6.40 10.93
C GLY A 85 19.55 -7.15 12.20
N GLU A 86 18.52 -7.67 12.86
CA GLU A 86 18.60 -8.45 14.09
C GLU A 86 18.62 -9.96 13.83
N GLY A 87 18.48 -10.37 12.55
CA GLY A 87 18.40 -11.77 12.15
C GLY A 87 17.07 -12.44 12.52
N THR A 88 17.12 -13.72 12.86
CA THR A 88 15.93 -14.49 13.23
C THR A 88 15.48 -14.16 14.64
N VAL A 89 14.44 -13.36 14.76
CA VAL A 89 13.81 -12.98 16.03
C VAL A 89 12.28 -13.01 15.89
N ALA A 90 11.58 -13.22 17.01
CA ALA A 90 10.12 -13.19 17.06
C ALA A 90 9.60 -11.74 16.93
N ARG A 91 9.44 -11.27 15.68
CA ARG A 91 9.08 -9.87 15.37
C ARG A 91 7.60 -9.54 15.62
N GLY A 92 6.74 -10.55 15.75
CA GLY A 92 5.37 -10.43 16.24
C GLY A 92 5.25 -10.38 17.77
N SER A 93 6.35 -10.61 18.53
CA SER A 93 6.31 -10.67 19.99
C SER A 93 6.05 -9.31 20.63
N ARG A 94 5.42 -9.32 21.81
CA ARG A 94 5.14 -8.13 22.61
C ARG A 94 6.37 -7.24 22.79
N LYS A 95 7.51 -7.84 23.13
CA LYS A 95 8.77 -7.11 23.35
C LYS A 95 9.22 -6.38 22.09
N TYR A 96 9.14 -7.06 20.94
CA TYR A 96 9.55 -6.48 19.66
C TYR A 96 8.62 -5.34 19.23
N ILE A 97 7.30 -5.59 19.21
CA ILE A 97 6.28 -4.62 18.79
C ILE A 97 6.39 -3.32 19.61
N ARG A 98 6.52 -3.44 20.93
CA ARG A 98 6.67 -2.29 21.83
C ARG A 98 7.90 -1.45 21.48
N ARG A 99 9.04 -2.09 21.23
CA ARG A 99 10.26 -1.39 20.82
C ARG A 99 10.10 -0.75 19.42
N ALA A 100 9.50 -1.47 18.49
CA ALA A 100 9.33 -1.04 17.11
C ALA A 100 8.44 0.21 17.02
N VAL A 101 7.31 0.24 17.73
CA VAL A 101 6.39 1.40 17.72
C VAL A 101 7.05 2.65 18.30
N GLU A 102 7.79 2.54 19.43
CA GLU A 102 8.53 3.69 19.99
C GLU A 102 9.56 4.22 18.99
N GLY A 103 10.28 3.32 18.32
CA GLY A 103 11.22 3.70 17.26
C GLY A 103 10.55 4.42 16.11
N SER A 104 9.38 3.96 15.65
CA SER A 104 8.61 4.60 14.57
C SER A 104 8.07 5.97 15.01
N LEU A 105 7.47 6.10 16.18
CA LEU A 105 6.99 7.37 16.72
C LEU A 105 8.12 8.40 16.81
N HIS A 106 9.28 7.99 17.31
CA HIS A 106 10.46 8.85 17.41
C HIS A 106 10.94 9.32 16.03
N ARG A 107 11.06 8.41 15.04
CA ARG A 107 11.52 8.79 13.68
C ARG A 107 10.50 9.65 12.93
N LEU A 108 9.21 9.37 13.12
CA LEU A 108 8.09 10.13 12.53
C LEU A 108 7.81 11.46 13.25
N GLN A 109 8.45 11.70 14.42
CA GLN A 109 8.27 12.92 15.23
C GLN A 109 6.79 13.18 15.56
N THR A 110 6.06 12.14 15.94
CA THR A 110 4.63 12.18 16.29
C THR A 110 4.38 11.29 17.51
N ASP A 111 3.31 11.55 18.21
CA ASP A 111 2.85 10.78 19.38
C ASP A 111 1.82 9.70 19.04
N TYR A 112 1.32 9.68 17.77
CA TYR A 112 0.39 8.66 17.31
C TYR A 112 0.60 8.26 15.85
N ILE A 113 0.23 7.01 15.54
CA ILE A 113 0.17 6.44 14.19
C ILE A 113 -1.30 6.18 13.87
N ASP A 114 -1.77 6.60 12.68
CA ASP A 114 -3.17 6.37 12.30
C ASP A 114 -3.42 4.90 11.94
N LEU A 115 -2.51 4.26 11.20
CA LEU A 115 -2.61 2.86 10.82
C LEU A 115 -1.26 2.15 11.03
N TYR A 116 -1.21 1.21 11.98
CA TYR A 116 -0.01 0.42 12.27
C TYR A 116 -0.19 -1.01 11.77
N GLN A 117 0.68 -1.44 10.84
CA GLN A 117 0.49 -2.69 10.13
C GLN A 117 1.59 -3.70 10.48
N TYR A 118 1.20 -4.96 10.69
CA TYR A 118 2.15 -6.07 10.75
C TYR A 118 2.59 -6.39 9.34
N HIS A 119 3.87 -6.07 9.02
CA HIS A 119 4.40 -6.06 7.67
C HIS A 119 4.44 -7.46 7.06
N GLU A 120 4.81 -8.45 7.88
CA GLU A 120 4.92 -9.85 7.46
C GLU A 120 4.87 -10.76 8.69
N PRO A 121 4.08 -11.84 8.69
CA PRO A 121 4.08 -12.83 9.78
C PRO A 121 5.48 -13.44 9.94
N ASP A 122 6.00 -13.51 11.16
CA ASP A 122 7.33 -14.07 11.44
C ASP A 122 7.37 -15.61 11.52
N GLY A 123 6.21 -16.25 11.52
CA GLY A 123 6.08 -17.72 11.65
C GLY A 123 6.53 -18.29 13.00
N LEU A 124 6.84 -17.44 13.96
CA LEU A 124 7.34 -17.82 15.30
C LEU A 124 6.39 -17.42 16.41
N THR A 125 5.81 -16.22 16.33
CA THR A 125 4.95 -15.65 17.37
C THR A 125 3.51 -16.10 17.18
N PRO A 126 2.83 -16.63 18.20
CA PRO A 126 1.38 -16.84 18.15
C PRO A 126 0.64 -15.55 17.79
N LEU A 127 -0.30 -15.63 16.88
CA LEU A 127 -1.03 -14.46 16.39
C LEU A 127 -1.79 -13.74 17.51
N GLU A 128 -2.28 -14.48 18.50
CA GLU A 128 -2.96 -13.96 19.68
C GLU A 128 -2.06 -13.01 20.50
N GLU A 129 -0.76 -13.30 20.64
CA GLU A 129 0.19 -12.42 21.35
C GLU A 129 0.38 -11.11 20.58
N THR A 130 0.55 -11.22 19.26
CA THR A 130 0.66 -10.05 18.37
C THR A 130 -0.57 -9.17 18.46
N LEU A 131 -1.77 -9.75 18.29
CA LEU A 131 -3.05 -9.02 18.34
C LEU A 131 -3.32 -8.41 19.72
N ALA A 132 -3.00 -9.13 20.79
CA ALA A 132 -3.09 -8.59 22.15
C ALA A 132 -2.21 -7.34 22.34
N THR A 133 -0.99 -7.40 21.83
CA THR A 133 -0.05 -6.29 21.94
C THR A 133 -0.50 -5.08 21.11
N LEU A 134 -0.97 -5.32 19.90
CA LEU A 134 -1.51 -4.25 19.05
C LEU A 134 -2.75 -3.60 19.67
N ASN A 135 -3.63 -4.39 20.30
CA ASN A 135 -4.77 -3.86 21.05
C ASN A 135 -4.34 -2.95 22.22
N ASP A 136 -3.27 -3.33 22.94
CA ASP A 136 -2.73 -2.47 24.01
C ASP A 136 -2.28 -1.11 23.46
N LEU A 137 -1.62 -1.09 22.28
CA LEU A 137 -1.17 0.16 21.64
C LEU A 137 -2.35 1.05 21.19
N VAL A 138 -3.47 0.43 20.79
CA VAL A 138 -4.71 1.15 20.47
C VAL A 138 -5.30 1.75 21.77
N THR A 139 -5.36 0.97 22.83
CA THR A 139 -5.87 1.42 24.15
C THR A 139 -5.02 2.55 24.74
N GLU A 140 -3.71 2.50 24.53
CA GLU A 140 -2.77 3.55 24.95
C GLU A 140 -2.84 4.83 24.09
N GLY A 141 -3.55 4.77 22.96
CA GLY A 141 -3.68 5.89 22.02
C GLY A 141 -2.45 6.14 21.13
N LYS A 142 -1.41 5.29 21.21
CA LYS A 142 -0.24 5.35 20.32
C LYS A 142 -0.56 4.96 18.87
N VAL A 143 -1.56 4.13 18.71
CA VAL A 143 -2.05 3.63 17.42
C VAL A 143 -3.56 3.83 17.37
N ARG A 144 -4.10 4.29 16.25
CA ARG A 144 -5.54 4.47 16.10
C ARG A 144 -6.20 3.25 15.50
N TYR A 145 -5.62 2.69 14.45
CA TYR A 145 -6.11 1.51 13.74
C TYR A 145 -4.96 0.56 13.46
N ILE A 146 -5.26 -0.73 13.36
CA ILE A 146 -4.29 -1.77 13.06
C ILE A 146 -4.63 -2.48 11.75
N GLY A 147 -3.61 -3.02 11.08
CA GLY A 147 -3.75 -3.74 9.83
C GLY A 147 -2.71 -4.83 9.65
N SER A 148 -2.91 -5.64 8.63
CA SER A 148 -1.99 -6.69 8.21
C SER A 148 -1.35 -6.35 6.86
N SER A 149 -0.21 -6.96 6.57
CA SER A 149 0.41 -6.96 5.25
C SER A 149 1.02 -8.34 4.98
N ASN A 150 0.94 -8.81 3.74
CA ASN A 150 1.43 -10.11 3.31
C ASN A 150 0.81 -11.32 4.06
N PHE A 151 -0.37 -11.15 4.60
CA PHE A 151 -1.14 -12.23 5.19
C PHE A 151 -1.89 -13.00 4.11
N ALA A 152 -1.96 -14.32 4.25
CA ALA A 152 -2.85 -15.18 3.48
C ALA A 152 -4.31 -14.96 3.90
N GLY A 153 -5.28 -15.30 3.06
CA GLY A 153 -6.70 -15.09 3.35
C GLY A 153 -7.16 -15.83 4.61
N TRP A 154 -6.65 -17.05 4.86
CA TRP A 154 -6.95 -17.79 6.09
C TRP A 154 -6.39 -17.09 7.34
N GLN A 155 -5.18 -16.48 7.27
CA GLN A 155 -4.60 -15.73 8.39
C GLN A 155 -5.40 -14.47 8.72
N ILE A 156 -5.93 -13.79 7.70
CA ILE A 156 -6.84 -12.63 7.86
C ILE A 156 -8.11 -13.06 8.59
N SER A 157 -8.71 -14.19 8.18
CA SER A 157 -9.92 -14.71 8.81
C SER A 157 -9.67 -15.18 10.25
N ASP A 158 -8.52 -15.77 10.52
CA ASP A 158 -8.11 -16.23 11.85
C ASP A 158 -7.88 -15.05 12.80
N ALA A 159 -7.17 -14.01 12.32
CA ALA A 159 -6.97 -12.77 13.07
C ALA A 159 -8.32 -12.10 13.44
N ASP A 160 -9.24 -12.05 12.50
CA ASP A 160 -10.59 -11.50 12.72
C ASP A 160 -11.37 -12.30 13.76
N TRP A 161 -11.35 -13.63 13.67
CA TRP A 161 -11.97 -14.51 14.64
C TRP A 161 -11.42 -14.31 16.05
N ILE A 162 -10.08 -14.34 16.21
CA ILE A 162 -9.40 -14.15 17.50
C ILE A 162 -9.81 -12.81 18.12
N THR A 163 -9.75 -11.72 17.36
CA THR A 163 -10.07 -10.39 17.88
C THR A 163 -11.54 -10.23 18.23
N THR A 164 -12.43 -10.82 17.44
CA THR A 164 -13.87 -10.79 17.70
C THR A 164 -14.23 -11.52 19.00
N VAL A 165 -13.73 -12.76 19.18
CA VAL A 165 -13.99 -13.57 20.38
C VAL A 165 -13.38 -12.93 21.63
N GLN A 166 -12.25 -12.27 21.49
CA GLN A 166 -11.52 -11.65 22.60
C GLN A 166 -11.87 -10.16 22.81
N HIS A 167 -12.84 -9.62 22.05
CA HIS A 167 -13.28 -8.21 22.12
C HIS A 167 -12.10 -7.22 22.01
N ARG A 168 -11.21 -7.43 21.03
CA ARG A 168 -10.03 -6.62 20.77
C ARG A 168 -10.18 -5.80 19.51
N ALA A 169 -9.26 -4.84 19.32
CA ALA A 169 -9.11 -4.11 18.07
C ALA A 169 -8.87 -5.08 16.92
N ARG A 170 -9.64 -4.92 15.83
CA ARG A 170 -9.58 -5.76 14.62
C ARG A 170 -8.67 -5.12 13.57
N PHE A 171 -8.11 -5.91 12.69
CA PHE A 171 -7.49 -5.39 11.48
C PHE A 171 -8.55 -4.70 10.62
N VAL A 172 -8.31 -3.45 10.24
CA VAL A 172 -9.17 -2.68 9.33
C VAL A 172 -8.65 -2.71 7.90
N SER A 173 -7.39 -3.12 7.70
CA SER A 173 -6.74 -3.21 6.39
C SER A 173 -5.93 -4.48 6.21
N ALA A 174 -5.84 -4.92 4.94
CA ALA A 174 -4.89 -5.89 4.45
C ALA A 174 -4.10 -5.29 3.28
N GLN A 175 -2.77 -5.24 3.40
CA GLN A 175 -1.90 -4.71 2.37
C GLN A 175 -1.15 -5.85 1.69
N ASN A 176 -1.52 -6.19 0.45
CA ASN A 176 -0.97 -7.31 -0.29
C ASN A 176 -0.50 -6.90 -1.69
N HIS A 177 0.39 -7.71 -2.27
CA HIS A 177 0.78 -7.55 -3.67
C HIS A 177 -0.44 -7.76 -4.56
N TYR A 178 -0.84 -6.71 -5.27
CA TYR A 178 -1.99 -6.79 -6.15
C TYR A 178 -1.93 -5.68 -7.21
N ASN A 179 -2.05 -6.08 -8.47
CA ASN A 179 -2.18 -5.21 -9.63
C ASN A 179 -2.80 -5.99 -10.80
N LEU A 180 -3.03 -5.35 -11.93
CA LEU A 180 -3.73 -5.99 -13.06
C LEU A 180 -2.92 -7.13 -13.73
N LEU A 181 -1.61 -7.25 -13.46
CA LEU A 181 -0.76 -8.34 -13.94
C LEU A 181 -0.54 -9.43 -12.87
N GLU A 182 -0.64 -9.07 -11.58
CA GLU A 182 -0.46 -9.95 -10.43
C GLU A 182 -1.77 -10.02 -9.64
N ARG A 183 -2.50 -11.12 -9.81
CA ARG A 183 -3.89 -11.26 -9.34
C ARG A 183 -4.09 -12.38 -8.32
N ASP A 184 -3.03 -12.98 -7.82
CA ASP A 184 -3.15 -14.09 -6.84
C ASP A 184 -3.94 -13.71 -5.58
N ALA A 185 -3.93 -12.44 -5.19
CA ALA A 185 -4.76 -11.95 -4.08
C ALA A 185 -6.27 -12.18 -4.26
N GLU A 186 -6.75 -12.34 -5.51
CA GLU A 186 -8.16 -12.59 -5.81
C GLU A 186 -8.61 -14.01 -5.42
N ARG A 187 -7.70 -14.94 -5.20
CA ARG A 187 -8.03 -16.33 -4.88
C ARG A 187 -8.55 -16.48 -3.45
N GLU A 188 -7.92 -15.82 -2.47
CA GLU A 188 -8.32 -15.93 -1.06
C GLU A 188 -8.27 -14.62 -0.28
N VAL A 189 -7.31 -13.72 -0.53
CA VAL A 189 -7.15 -12.48 0.24
C VAL A 189 -8.34 -11.55 0.04
N ILE A 190 -8.70 -11.26 -1.22
CA ILE A 190 -9.85 -10.39 -1.54
C ILE A 190 -11.17 -10.98 -1.01
N PRO A 191 -11.51 -12.27 -1.24
CA PRO A 191 -12.71 -12.89 -0.66
C PRO A 191 -12.74 -12.80 0.87
N SER A 192 -11.62 -13.06 1.55
CA SER A 192 -11.54 -12.94 3.01
C SER A 192 -11.79 -11.50 3.47
N CYS A 193 -11.18 -10.52 2.80
CA CYS A 193 -11.37 -9.10 3.12
C CYS A 193 -12.83 -8.65 2.91
N VAL A 194 -13.46 -9.03 1.80
CA VAL A 194 -14.89 -8.76 1.55
C VAL A 194 -15.76 -9.34 2.65
N ASN A 195 -15.53 -10.62 3.00
CA ASN A 195 -16.33 -11.31 4.01
C ASN A 195 -16.17 -10.74 5.43
N ARG A 196 -15.01 -10.12 5.72
CA ARG A 196 -14.68 -9.58 7.05
C ARG A 196 -14.79 -8.06 7.15
N GLY A 197 -15.19 -7.37 6.10
CA GLY A 197 -15.27 -5.91 6.08
C GLY A 197 -13.92 -5.22 6.22
N ILE A 198 -12.84 -5.84 5.70
CA ILE A 198 -11.47 -5.34 5.76
C ILE A 198 -11.13 -4.64 4.44
N GLY A 199 -10.55 -3.44 4.49
CA GLY A 199 -10.13 -2.68 3.31
C GLY A 199 -8.81 -3.20 2.75
N VAL A 200 -8.73 -3.34 1.42
CA VAL A 200 -7.50 -3.78 0.75
C VAL A 200 -6.69 -2.57 0.31
N LEU A 201 -5.39 -2.63 0.57
CA LEU A 201 -4.40 -1.63 0.19
C LEU A 201 -3.37 -2.28 -0.77
N PRO A 202 -3.62 -2.31 -2.08
CA PRO A 202 -2.68 -2.90 -3.03
C PRO A 202 -1.33 -2.18 -3.02
N TYR A 203 -0.23 -2.93 -2.88
CA TYR A 203 1.10 -2.41 -3.14
C TYR A 203 1.64 -2.88 -4.51
N PHE A 204 2.61 -2.16 -5.09
CA PHE A 204 3.08 -2.30 -6.47
C PHE A 204 1.96 -2.24 -7.53
N PRO A 205 1.04 -1.29 -7.42
CA PRO A 205 -0.12 -1.22 -8.31
C PRO A 205 0.27 -1.03 -9.78
N LEU A 206 1.45 -0.47 -10.05
CA LEU A 206 1.98 -0.22 -11.38
C LEU A 206 2.97 -1.30 -11.85
N ALA A 207 3.05 -2.46 -11.18
CA ALA A 207 3.93 -3.58 -11.56
C ALA A 207 5.36 -3.13 -11.90
N ASN A 208 6.04 -2.43 -10.96
CA ASN A 208 7.37 -1.83 -11.18
C ASN A 208 7.44 -0.84 -12.35
N GLY A 209 6.31 -0.30 -12.76
CA GLY A 209 6.18 0.66 -13.84
C GLY A 209 5.84 0.06 -15.19
N LEU A 210 5.58 -1.24 -15.29
CA LEU A 210 5.08 -1.89 -16.50
C LEU A 210 3.75 -1.25 -16.95
N LEU A 211 2.85 -1.01 -16.01
CA LEU A 211 1.52 -0.44 -16.26
C LEU A 211 1.52 1.09 -16.43
N THR A 212 2.66 1.71 -16.78
CA THR A 212 2.74 3.16 -17.04
C THR A 212 2.87 3.49 -18.52
N GLY A 213 2.88 2.48 -19.42
CA GLY A 213 2.99 2.66 -20.87
C GLY A 213 4.38 3.04 -21.39
N LYS A 214 5.42 2.98 -20.56
CA LYS A 214 6.79 3.36 -20.96
C LYS A 214 7.65 2.22 -21.50
N TYR A 215 7.20 0.97 -21.37
CA TYR A 215 7.88 -0.21 -21.90
C TYR A 215 7.21 -0.65 -23.20
N ARG A 216 8.00 -1.04 -24.20
CA ARG A 216 7.54 -1.46 -25.52
C ARG A 216 8.16 -2.79 -25.91
N ARG A 217 7.38 -3.67 -26.53
CA ARG A 217 7.85 -4.97 -27.05
C ARG A 217 9.02 -4.75 -28.01
N GLY A 218 10.07 -5.54 -27.87
CA GLY A 218 11.27 -5.48 -28.73
C GLY A 218 12.19 -4.29 -28.47
N GLN A 219 11.93 -3.48 -27.42
CA GLN A 219 12.80 -2.38 -27.04
C GLN A 219 13.44 -2.62 -25.66
N ALA A 220 14.69 -2.18 -25.51
CA ALA A 220 15.34 -2.19 -24.21
C ALA A 220 14.58 -1.31 -23.21
N ALA A 221 14.57 -1.71 -21.93
CA ALA A 221 13.97 -0.91 -20.87
C ALA A 221 14.64 0.49 -20.81
N PRO A 222 13.85 1.59 -20.74
CA PRO A 222 14.42 2.93 -20.67
C PRO A 222 15.35 3.10 -19.46
N GLN A 223 16.48 3.79 -19.66
CA GLN A 223 17.45 4.03 -18.59
C GLN A 223 16.82 4.75 -17.40
N GLY A 224 17.26 4.43 -16.19
CA GLY A 224 16.75 5.01 -14.94
C GLY A 224 15.40 4.46 -14.49
N THR A 225 14.79 3.52 -15.23
CA THR A 225 13.57 2.82 -14.82
C THR A 225 13.88 1.64 -13.88
N ARG A 226 12.87 1.10 -13.18
CA ARG A 226 13.04 -0.03 -12.25
C ARG A 226 13.47 -1.33 -12.92
N LEU A 227 13.12 -1.52 -14.18
CA LEU A 227 13.41 -2.74 -14.95
C LEU A 227 14.61 -2.58 -15.89
N ALA A 228 15.31 -1.44 -15.90
CA ALA A 228 16.56 -1.29 -16.62
C ALA A 228 17.58 -2.31 -16.07
N GLY A 229 18.11 -3.18 -16.95
CA GLY A 229 18.99 -4.28 -16.58
C GLY A 229 18.27 -5.51 -15.97
N ARG A 230 16.94 -5.59 -16.11
CA ARG A 230 16.12 -6.74 -15.69
C ARG A 230 15.20 -7.20 -16.82
N GLU A 231 15.76 -7.39 -18.00
CA GLU A 231 15.04 -7.75 -19.22
C GLU A 231 14.28 -9.09 -19.09
N SER A 232 14.69 -9.98 -18.18
CA SER A 232 13.97 -11.23 -17.89
C SER A 232 12.53 -11.03 -17.39
N ALA A 233 12.20 -9.83 -16.89
CA ALA A 233 10.83 -9.48 -16.51
C ALA A 233 9.97 -8.98 -17.70
N LEU A 234 10.56 -8.80 -18.88
CA LEU A 234 9.93 -8.28 -20.09
C LEU A 234 9.66 -9.43 -21.06
N THR A 235 8.80 -10.36 -20.67
CA THR A 235 8.44 -11.54 -21.48
C THR A 235 7.32 -11.22 -22.47
N ASP A 236 7.17 -12.08 -23.49
CA ASP A 236 6.07 -11.95 -24.45
C ASP A 236 4.69 -12.02 -23.77
N ASP A 237 4.50 -12.92 -22.80
CA ASP A 237 3.26 -13.02 -22.02
C ASP A 237 2.91 -11.70 -21.28
N VAL A 238 3.92 -11.04 -20.72
CA VAL A 238 3.73 -9.72 -20.07
C VAL A 238 3.32 -8.67 -21.11
N PHE A 239 3.95 -8.67 -22.31
CA PHE A 239 3.59 -7.71 -23.35
C PHE A 239 2.21 -8.00 -23.95
N ASP A 240 1.80 -9.25 -24.09
CA ASP A 240 0.45 -9.61 -24.54
C ASP A 240 -0.62 -9.01 -23.63
N LYS A 241 -0.42 -9.11 -22.31
CA LYS A 241 -1.30 -8.51 -21.30
C LYS A 241 -1.27 -6.97 -21.34
N LEU A 242 -0.08 -6.37 -21.47
CA LEU A 242 0.06 -4.91 -21.55
C LEU A 242 -0.66 -4.36 -22.78
N GLU A 243 -0.46 -4.98 -23.95
CA GLU A 243 -1.10 -4.58 -25.20
C GLU A 243 -2.62 -4.77 -25.16
N ALA A 244 -3.11 -5.80 -24.47
CA ALA A 244 -4.55 -5.97 -24.24
C ALA A 244 -5.14 -4.83 -23.39
N LEU A 245 -4.44 -4.46 -22.31
CA LEU A 245 -4.83 -3.33 -21.46
C LEU A 245 -4.69 -1.98 -22.19
N GLU A 246 -3.69 -1.81 -23.06
CA GLU A 246 -3.53 -0.61 -23.89
C GLU A 246 -4.72 -0.46 -24.87
N ARG A 247 -5.14 -1.55 -25.52
CA ARG A 247 -6.34 -1.52 -26.39
C ARG A 247 -7.60 -1.13 -25.60
N PHE A 248 -7.78 -1.66 -24.39
CA PHE A 248 -8.86 -1.24 -23.50
C PHE A 248 -8.77 0.25 -23.18
N ALA A 249 -7.59 0.74 -22.82
CA ALA A 249 -7.35 2.15 -22.52
C ALA A 249 -7.70 3.06 -23.72
N GLU A 250 -7.19 2.73 -24.90
CA GLU A 250 -7.46 3.48 -26.15
C GLU A 250 -8.96 3.55 -26.46
N LYS A 251 -9.67 2.42 -26.35
CA LYS A 251 -11.13 2.36 -26.57
C LYS A 251 -11.90 3.33 -25.69
N HIS A 252 -11.44 3.54 -24.46
CA HIS A 252 -12.08 4.43 -23.47
C HIS A 252 -11.45 5.83 -23.41
N GLY A 253 -10.52 6.17 -24.32
CA GLY A 253 -9.85 7.49 -24.35
C GLY A 253 -9.00 7.74 -23.09
N ARG A 254 -8.39 6.69 -22.53
CA ARG A 254 -7.60 6.70 -21.30
C ARG A 254 -6.16 6.26 -21.55
N SER A 255 -5.28 6.55 -20.62
CA SER A 255 -3.93 6.00 -20.62
C SER A 255 -3.87 4.65 -19.90
N LEU A 256 -2.81 3.87 -20.13
CA LEU A 256 -2.55 2.64 -19.39
C LEU A 256 -2.42 2.88 -17.88
N LEU A 257 -1.88 4.04 -17.47
CA LEU A 257 -1.82 4.45 -16.08
C LEU A 257 -3.22 4.62 -15.48
N ASP A 258 -4.14 5.24 -16.22
CA ASP A 258 -5.54 5.40 -15.76
C ASP A 258 -6.19 4.04 -15.56
N VAL A 259 -6.02 3.12 -16.51
CA VAL A 259 -6.55 1.74 -16.40
C VAL A 259 -5.95 1.02 -15.20
N ALA A 260 -4.64 1.11 -14.99
CA ALA A 260 -3.98 0.44 -13.87
C ALA A 260 -4.48 0.92 -12.51
N ILE A 261 -4.63 2.22 -12.34
CA ILE A 261 -5.06 2.84 -11.07
C ILE A 261 -6.57 2.68 -10.88
N ALA A 262 -7.37 3.17 -11.83
CA ALA A 262 -8.82 3.17 -11.69
C ALA A 262 -9.41 1.76 -11.73
N GLY A 263 -8.87 0.89 -12.60
CA GLY A 263 -9.26 -0.52 -12.67
C GLY A 263 -9.00 -1.25 -11.35
N LEU A 264 -7.84 -1.04 -10.75
CA LEU A 264 -7.52 -1.63 -9.44
C LEU A 264 -8.39 -1.05 -8.32
N ALA A 265 -8.64 0.27 -8.33
CA ALA A 265 -9.53 0.92 -7.39
C ALA A 265 -11.01 0.49 -7.51
N ALA A 266 -11.41 -0.07 -8.66
CA ALA A 266 -12.76 -0.61 -8.87
C ALA A 266 -12.93 -2.05 -8.37
N MET A 267 -11.83 -2.73 -7.97
CA MET A 267 -11.90 -4.11 -7.47
C MET A 267 -12.52 -4.17 -6.06
N PRO A 268 -13.18 -5.29 -5.71
CA PRO A 268 -13.83 -5.45 -4.41
C PRO A 268 -12.87 -5.22 -3.24
N ALA A 269 -13.37 -4.59 -2.18
CA ALA A 269 -12.65 -4.26 -0.95
C ALA A 269 -11.46 -3.30 -1.11
N VAL A 270 -11.04 -2.92 -2.32
CA VAL A 270 -9.94 -1.96 -2.50
C VAL A 270 -10.35 -0.59 -1.99
N ALA A 271 -9.69 -0.14 -0.92
CA ALA A 271 -9.97 1.15 -0.29
C ALA A 271 -9.04 2.25 -0.82
N SER A 272 -7.75 1.96 -0.98
CA SER A 272 -6.76 2.92 -1.48
C SER A 272 -5.64 2.20 -2.24
N VAL A 273 -5.30 2.69 -3.42
CA VAL A 273 -4.22 2.16 -4.27
C VAL A 273 -2.92 2.87 -3.90
N ILE A 274 -1.98 2.14 -3.28
CA ILE A 274 -0.72 2.72 -2.79
C ILE A 274 0.30 2.80 -3.93
N ALA A 275 0.46 3.98 -4.51
CA ALA A 275 1.40 4.24 -5.60
C ALA A 275 2.63 5.01 -5.10
N GLY A 276 3.83 4.47 -5.37
CA GLY A 276 5.09 5.14 -5.06
C GLY A 276 5.43 6.20 -6.11
N ALA A 277 6.01 7.32 -5.66
CA ALA A 277 6.50 8.39 -6.52
C ALA A 277 7.91 8.84 -6.13
N THR A 278 8.64 9.42 -7.08
CA THR A 278 9.94 10.07 -6.89
C THR A 278 9.93 11.52 -7.35
N LYS A 279 8.83 11.96 -7.98
CA LYS A 279 8.62 13.31 -8.51
C LYS A 279 7.17 13.76 -8.30
N PRO A 280 6.90 15.06 -8.09
CA PRO A 280 5.55 15.63 -7.95
C PRO A 280 4.60 15.30 -9.10
N GLU A 281 5.12 15.26 -10.35
CA GLU A 281 4.30 14.99 -11.55
C GLU A 281 3.71 13.58 -11.53
N GLN A 282 4.43 12.60 -10.96
CA GLN A 282 3.92 11.23 -10.81
C GLN A 282 2.77 11.18 -9.81
N VAL A 283 2.84 11.94 -8.73
CA VAL A 283 1.75 12.06 -7.75
C VAL A 283 0.51 12.63 -8.42
N ARG A 284 0.66 13.74 -9.15
CA ARG A 284 -0.47 14.38 -9.86
C ARG A 284 -1.09 13.45 -10.89
N ALA A 285 -0.27 12.71 -11.64
CA ALA A 285 -0.76 11.75 -12.62
C ALA A 285 -1.52 10.59 -11.95
N ASN A 286 -0.99 10.03 -10.85
CA ASN A 286 -1.67 8.97 -10.09
C ASN A 286 -2.99 9.48 -9.49
N ALA A 287 -3.01 10.70 -8.94
CA ALA A 287 -4.19 11.31 -8.38
C ALA A 287 -5.28 11.54 -9.45
N ALA A 288 -4.89 12.04 -10.63
CA ALA A 288 -5.80 12.24 -11.76
C ALA A 288 -6.37 10.89 -12.27
N ALA A 289 -5.55 9.84 -12.36
CA ALA A 289 -5.99 8.50 -12.73
C ALA A 289 -7.04 7.95 -11.73
N GLY A 290 -6.93 8.30 -10.45
CA GLY A 290 -7.88 7.91 -9.40
C GLY A 290 -9.25 8.59 -9.50
N GLU A 291 -9.41 9.64 -10.32
CA GLU A 291 -10.72 10.30 -10.51
C GLU A 291 -11.65 9.51 -11.45
N TRP A 292 -11.10 8.67 -12.31
CA TRP A 292 -11.93 7.84 -13.16
C TRP A 292 -12.63 6.75 -12.35
N GLU A 293 -13.93 6.70 -12.43
CA GLU A 293 -14.77 5.65 -11.86
C GLU A 293 -15.33 4.80 -12.97
N LEU A 294 -14.91 3.54 -13.04
CA LEU A 294 -15.38 2.62 -14.06
C LEU A 294 -16.86 2.33 -13.85
N SER A 295 -17.63 2.40 -14.93
CA SER A 295 -19.00 1.87 -14.93
C SER A 295 -18.99 0.34 -14.75
N PRO A 296 -20.11 -0.28 -14.38
CA PRO A 296 -20.22 -1.74 -14.29
C PRO A 296 -19.86 -2.47 -15.59
N ASP A 297 -20.19 -1.87 -16.75
CA ASP A 297 -19.89 -2.44 -18.05
C ASP A 297 -18.38 -2.35 -18.34
N GLU A 298 -17.75 -1.20 -18.09
CA GLU A 298 -16.30 -1.02 -18.23
C GLU A 298 -15.53 -1.97 -17.29
N LEU A 299 -15.99 -2.17 -16.07
CA LEU A 299 -15.34 -3.11 -15.14
C LEU A 299 -15.49 -4.56 -15.61
N THR A 300 -16.65 -4.92 -16.17
CA THR A 300 -16.88 -6.26 -16.73
C THR A 300 -15.98 -6.50 -17.93
N GLU A 301 -15.86 -5.53 -18.83
CA GLU A 301 -14.96 -5.59 -19.99
C GLU A 301 -13.50 -5.69 -19.55
N LEU A 302 -13.07 -4.84 -18.61
CA LEU A 302 -11.70 -4.91 -18.07
C LEU A 302 -11.37 -6.29 -17.49
N ARG A 303 -12.28 -6.87 -16.70
CA ARG A 303 -12.11 -8.22 -16.15
C ARG A 303 -11.96 -9.28 -17.22
N SER A 304 -12.74 -9.18 -18.31
CA SER A 304 -12.62 -10.08 -19.45
C SER A 304 -11.30 -9.92 -20.21
N THR A 305 -10.73 -8.71 -20.22
CA THR A 305 -9.43 -8.44 -20.84
C THR A 305 -8.27 -9.07 -20.05
N LEU A 306 -8.49 -9.33 -18.74
CA LEU A 306 -7.49 -9.88 -17.82
C LEU A 306 -7.55 -11.42 -17.70
N THR A 307 -8.51 -12.09 -18.32
CA THR A 307 -8.62 -13.57 -18.38
C THR A 307 -7.85 -14.14 -19.53
#